data_061612dd738d1a54319788b9272ad2fc
#
_entry.id   061612dd738d1a54319788b9272ad2fc
#
_cell.length_a   1.000
_cell.length_b   1.000
_cell.length_c   1.000
_cell.angle_alpha   90.00
_cell.angle_beta   90.00
_cell.angle_gamma   90.00
#
_symmetry.space_group_name_H-M   'P 1'
#
loop_
_entity.id
_entity.type
_entity.pdbx_description
1 polymer ?
#
loop_
_entity_poly.entity_id
_entity_poly.type
_entity_poly.pdbx_seq_one_letter_code
_entity_poly.pdbx_strand_id
1 'polypeptide(L)'
;RNSDIIKERLGVHLLIKYVLVREVSKYTKSPVLKDIHLTDNFSEIIEDESLDIIVEVMGGITPAKEYIFSALEHGLSVVSANKDLVALYGPDIIHKAIENHVNFSCEASVGGGIPILMPLHQSLAANQIESIVGILNGTTNYILSQMTETGVNYANALADAQKQGFAEADPTNDVCGFDAARKLAILSSIGFRANVTFDDVLVEGI
;
A
#
# COMPACT_ATOMS: atom_id res chain seq x y z
N ARG A 1 -1.31 -14.78 13.79
CA ARG A 1 -2.59 -15.46 13.58
C ARG A 1 -2.49 -16.55 12.51
N ASN A 2 -1.74 -16.34 11.44
CA ASN A 2 -1.63 -17.25 10.29
C ASN A 2 -0.22 -17.88 10.15
N SER A 3 0.60 -17.87 11.20
CA SER A 3 2.00 -18.34 11.16
C SER A 3 2.14 -19.77 10.67
N ASP A 4 1.26 -20.67 11.11
CA ASP A 4 1.32 -22.08 10.76
C ASP A 4 0.96 -22.30 9.29
N ILE A 5 -0.06 -21.59 8.78
CA ILE A 5 -0.45 -21.64 7.36
C ILE A 5 0.69 -21.09 6.49
N ILE A 6 1.33 -20.00 6.91
CA ILE A 6 2.46 -19.41 6.21
C ILE A 6 3.64 -20.38 6.19
N LYS A 7 3.96 -20.97 7.34
CA LYS A 7 5.01 -21.98 7.44
C LYS A 7 4.76 -23.17 6.53
N GLU A 8 3.53 -23.71 6.53
CA GLU A 8 3.14 -24.84 5.69
C GLU A 8 3.32 -24.53 4.19
N ARG A 9 2.95 -23.30 3.77
CA ARG A 9 3.04 -22.88 2.36
C ARG A 9 4.44 -22.49 1.91
N LEU A 10 5.21 -21.82 2.75
CA LEU A 10 6.54 -21.30 2.40
C LEU A 10 7.69 -22.20 2.85
N GLY A 11 7.44 -23.16 3.73
CA GLY A 11 8.50 -24.01 4.31
C GLY A 11 9.38 -23.30 5.36
N VAL A 12 9.10 -22.02 5.66
CA VAL A 12 9.88 -21.21 6.60
C VAL A 12 8.98 -20.50 7.61
N HIS A 13 9.52 -20.20 8.78
CA HIS A 13 8.86 -19.38 9.77
C HIS A 13 9.14 -17.90 9.51
N LEU A 14 8.08 -17.07 9.53
CA LEU A 14 8.23 -15.64 9.62
C LEU A 14 8.22 -15.21 11.08
N LEU A 15 9.26 -14.49 11.49
CA LEU A 15 9.39 -13.92 12.82
C LEU A 15 9.35 -12.42 12.74
N ILE A 16 8.49 -11.79 13.54
CA ILE A 16 8.50 -10.34 13.73
C ILE A 16 9.48 -10.05 14.87
N LYS A 17 10.63 -9.46 14.55
CA LYS A 17 11.67 -9.15 15.51
C LYS A 17 11.50 -7.77 16.12
N TYR A 18 11.15 -6.79 15.30
CA TYR A 18 10.95 -5.40 15.69
C TYR A 18 9.58 -4.88 15.26
N VAL A 19 9.07 -3.92 16.03
CA VAL A 19 7.98 -3.03 15.61
C VAL A 19 8.39 -1.60 15.95
N LEU A 20 8.54 -0.78 14.92
CA LEU A 20 8.78 0.66 15.04
C LEU A 20 7.46 1.37 15.36
N VAL A 21 7.44 2.14 16.41
CA VAL A 21 6.29 2.93 16.84
C VAL A 21 6.72 4.33 17.26
N ARG A 22 5.83 5.32 17.16
CA ARG A 22 6.15 6.70 17.56
C ARG A 22 6.35 6.85 19.07
N GLU A 23 5.71 6.01 19.88
CA GLU A 23 5.72 6.09 21.33
C GLU A 23 5.59 4.68 21.93
N VAL A 24 6.71 4.12 22.34
CA VAL A 24 6.82 2.74 22.86
C VAL A 24 5.89 2.52 24.06
N SER A 25 5.76 3.52 24.94
CA SER A 25 4.96 3.42 26.19
C SER A 25 3.49 3.02 25.95
N LYS A 26 2.92 3.39 24.82
CA LYS A 26 1.52 3.08 24.45
C LYS A 26 1.27 1.59 24.19
N TYR A 27 2.31 0.87 23.82
CA TYR A 27 2.19 -0.50 23.32
C TYR A 27 2.78 -1.56 24.25
N THR A 28 3.47 -1.18 25.34
CA THR A 28 4.12 -2.09 26.29
C THR A 28 3.17 -3.09 26.97
N LYS A 29 1.88 -2.77 27.04
CA LYS A 29 0.85 -3.65 27.63
C LYS A 29 0.09 -4.49 26.59
N SER A 30 0.48 -4.42 25.32
CA SER A 30 -0.18 -5.18 24.25
C SER A 30 0.19 -6.66 24.35
N PRO A 31 -0.77 -7.58 24.55
CA PRO A 31 -0.47 -9.00 24.64
C PRO A 31 0.06 -9.59 23.32
N VAL A 32 -0.25 -8.95 22.18
CA VAL A 32 0.20 -9.37 20.86
C VAL A 32 1.67 -9.03 20.62
N LEU A 33 2.19 -7.98 21.28
CA LEU A 33 3.53 -7.47 21.09
C LEU A 33 4.49 -7.85 22.23
N LYS A 34 4.07 -8.75 23.15
CA LYS A 34 4.79 -9.07 24.38
C LYS A 34 6.23 -9.56 24.15
N ASP A 35 6.42 -10.33 23.07
CA ASP A 35 7.70 -10.98 22.77
C ASP A 35 8.41 -10.30 21.57
N ILE A 36 7.98 -9.09 21.19
CA ILE A 36 8.52 -8.33 20.06
C ILE A 36 9.26 -7.11 20.60
N HIS A 37 10.41 -6.80 20.06
CA HIS A 37 11.17 -5.60 20.41
C HIS A 37 10.47 -4.35 19.86
N LEU A 38 9.97 -3.52 20.77
CA LEU A 38 9.35 -2.23 20.42
C LEU A 38 10.39 -1.13 20.50
N THR A 39 10.54 -0.35 19.44
CA THR A 39 11.46 0.78 19.38
C THR A 39 10.82 1.99 18.68
N ASP A 40 11.28 3.18 18.99
CA ASP A 40 11.01 4.42 18.26
C ASP A 40 12.25 4.88 17.45
N ASN A 41 13.31 4.09 17.48
CA ASN A 41 14.56 4.35 16.79
C ASN A 41 14.74 3.41 15.59
N PHE A 42 14.62 3.94 14.38
CA PHE A 42 14.79 3.16 13.15
C PHE A 42 16.22 2.63 12.97
N SER A 43 17.25 3.31 13.51
CA SER A 43 18.64 2.88 13.39
C SER A 43 18.89 1.52 14.05
N GLU A 44 18.21 1.22 15.16
CA GLU A 44 18.31 -0.10 15.82
C GLU A 44 17.84 -1.24 14.92
N ILE A 45 16.86 -0.95 14.04
CA ILE A 45 16.31 -1.93 13.12
C ILE A 45 17.26 -2.14 11.95
N ILE A 46 17.74 -1.04 11.36
CA ILE A 46 18.53 -1.10 10.13
C ILE A 46 19.93 -1.66 10.34
N GLU A 47 20.49 -1.52 11.56
CA GLU A 47 21.80 -2.05 11.94
C GLU A 47 21.79 -3.55 12.29
N ASP A 48 20.61 -4.17 12.36
CA ASP A 48 20.50 -5.60 12.67
C ASP A 48 20.64 -6.46 11.41
N GLU A 49 21.83 -6.96 11.17
CA GLU A 49 22.19 -7.82 10.03
C GLU A 49 21.39 -9.14 9.95
N SER A 50 20.62 -9.47 10.96
CA SER A 50 19.78 -10.70 10.95
C SER A 50 18.38 -10.49 10.37
N LEU A 51 18.07 -9.27 9.93
CA LEU A 51 16.79 -8.98 9.27
C LEU A 51 16.87 -9.28 7.77
N ASP A 52 15.78 -9.78 7.23
CA ASP A 52 15.61 -10.04 5.80
C ASP A 52 14.65 -9.05 5.14
N ILE A 53 13.62 -8.61 5.88
CA ILE A 53 12.47 -7.89 5.32
C ILE A 53 12.01 -6.78 6.26
N ILE A 54 11.75 -5.61 5.69
CA ILE A 54 11.00 -4.52 6.32
C ILE A 54 9.58 -4.48 5.77
N VAL A 55 8.59 -4.36 6.65
CA VAL A 55 7.18 -4.14 6.27
C VAL A 55 6.78 -2.72 6.66
N GLU A 56 6.54 -1.86 5.67
CA GLU A 56 6.13 -0.48 5.86
C GLU A 56 4.60 -0.34 5.69
N VAL A 57 3.94 0.08 6.76
CA VAL A 57 2.49 0.30 6.85
C VAL A 57 2.16 1.61 7.57
N MET A 58 3.07 2.57 7.53
CA MET A 58 2.94 3.83 8.26
C MET A 58 1.98 4.80 7.57
N GLY A 59 1.97 4.80 6.24
CA GLY A 59 1.29 5.80 5.43
C GLY A 59 2.01 7.16 5.42
N GLY A 60 1.61 8.05 4.50
CA GLY A 60 2.27 9.33 4.27
C GLY A 60 3.62 9.18 3.56
N ILE A 61 4.30 10.29 3.33
CA ILE A 61 5.57 10.30 2.59
C ILE A 61 6.76 10.29 3.54
N THR A 62 6.81 11.21 4.49
CA THR A 62 7.89 11.36 5.46
C THR A 62 7.44 10.83 6.84
N PRO A 63 8.22 9.97 7.52
CA PRO A 63 9.56 9.50 7.18
C PRO A 63 9.60 8.18 6.36
N ALA A 64 8.45 7.68 5.87
CA ALA A 64 8.36 6.37 5.22
C ALA A 64 9.32 6.25 4.02
N LYS A 65 9.48 7.33 3.23
CA LYS A 65 10.41 7.38 2.10
C LYS A 65 11.84 7.10 2.55
N GLU A 66 12.31 7.86 3.52
CA GLU A 66 13.67 7.74 4.05
C GLU A 66 13.94 6.34 4.59
N TYR A 67 12.97 5.75 5.28
CA TYR A 67 13.11 4.40 5.84
C TYR A 67 13.15 3.32 4.76
N ILE A 68 12.32 3.42 3.72
CA ILE A 68 12.33 2.48 2.61
C ILE A 68 13.65 2.54 1.86
N PHE A 69 14.11 3.75 1.48
CA PHE A 69 15.38 3.90 0.77
C PHE A 69 16.57 3.38 1.61
N SER A 70 16.61 3.74 2.89
CA SER A 70 17.64 3.23 3.81
C SER A 70 17.60 1.70 3.94
N ALA A 71 16.42 1.10 4.05
CA ALA A 71 16.29 -0.36 4.11
C ALA A 71 16.85 -1.04 2.87
N LEU A 72 16.49 -0.55 1.68
CA LEU A 72 17.01 -1.08 0.41
C LEU A 72 18.53 -0.93 0.29
N GLU A 73 19.09 0.20 0.73
CA GLU A 73 20.54 0.45 0.74
C GLU A 73 21.32 -0.47 1.71
N HIS A 74 20.66 -0.94 2.77
CA HIS A 74 21.22 -1.93 3.71
C HIS A 74 20.96 -3.39 3.28
N GLY A 75 20.50 -3.62 2.07
CA GLY A 75 20.27 -4.96 1.54
C GLY A 75 19.02 -5.67 2.08
N LEU A 76 18.06 -4.91 2.63
CA LEU A 76 16.79 -5.45 3.12
C LEU A 76 15.71 -5.36 2.06
N SER A 77 14.96 -6.44 1.85
CA SER A 77 13.76 -6.40 1.03
C SER A 77 12.64 -5.63 1.72
N VAL A 78 11.81 -4.94 0.95
CA VAL A 78 10.74 -4.09 1.51
C VAL A 78 9.37 -4.50 0.97
N VAL A 79 8.38 -4.57 1.87
CA VAL A 79 6.96 -4.71 1.54
C VAL A 79 6.23 -3.47 2.03
N SER A 80 5.54 -2.76 1.14
CA SER A 80 4.81 -1.54 1.50
C SER A 80 3.33 -1.60 1.07
N ALA A 81 2.46 -1.01 1.91
CA ALA A 81 1.05 -0.77 1.58
C ALA A 81 0.77 0.72 1.29
N ASN A 82 1.81 1.54 1.20
CA ASN A 82 1.74 3.00 1.10
C ASN A 82 1.53 3.46 -0.34
N LYS A 83 0.27 3.54 -0.77
CA LYS A 83 -0.07 3.94 -2.13
C LYS A 83 0.43 5.34 -2.50
N ASP A 84 0.42 6.29 -1.54
CA ASP A 84 0.83 7.67 -1.79
C ASP A 84 2.31 7.72 -2.15
N LEU A 85 3.12 6.99 -1.40
CA LEU A 85 4.55 6.89 -1.64
C LEU A 85 4.87 6.12 -2.93
N VAL A 86 4.19 5.01 -3.17
CA VAL A 86 4.39 4.22 -4.39
C VAL A 86 3.97 4.98 -5.65
N ALA A 87 2.87 5.75 -5.58
CA ALA A 87 2.41 6.57 -6.71
C ALA A 87 3.37 7.71 -7.08
N LEU A 88 4.15 8.22 -6.10
CA LEU A 88 5.10 9.32 -6.32
C LEU A 88 6.52 8.84 -6.60
N TYR A 89 6.96 7.77 -5.94
CA TYR A 89 8.35 7.33 -5.93
C TYR A 89 8.54 5.87 -6.31
N GLY A 90 7.49 5.20 -6.78
CA GLY A 90 7.55 3.77 -7.14
C GLY A 90 8.71 3.41 -8.07
N PRO A 91 8.89 4.13 -9.20
CA PRO A 91 10.01 3.89 -10.10
C PRO A 91 11.39 4.04 -9.43
N ASP A 92 11.59 5.06 -8.61
CA ASP A 92 12.85 5.31 -7.91
C ASP A 92 13.13 4.21 -6.87
N ILE A 93 12.09 3.76 -6.16
CA ILE A 93 12.17 2.67 -5.18
C ILE A 93 12.53 1.35 -5.86
N ILE A 94 11.88 1.04 -6.98
CA ILE A 94 12.17 -0.18 -7.76
C ILE A 94 13.60 -0.14 -8.28
N HIS A 95 14.05 1.01 -8.82
CA HIS A 95 15.42 1.18 -9.28
C HIS A 95 16.43 0.94 -8.15
N LYS A 96 16.19 1.54 -6.98
CA LYS A 96 17.01 1.35 -5.78
C LYS A 96 17.05 -0.11 -5.32
N ALA A 97 15.92 -0.82 -5.37
CA ALA A 97 15.85 -2.23 -5.01
C ALA A 97 16.69 -3.10 -5.98
N ILE A 98 16.63 -2.82 -7.29
CA ILE A 98 17.42 -3.51 -8.32
C ILE A 98 18.91 -3.24 -8.10
N GLU A 99 19.33 -2.00 -7.87
CA GLU A 99 20.72 -1.63 -7.60
C GLU A 99 21.32 -2.39 -6.41
N ASN A 100 20.52 -2.64 -5.37
CA ASN A 100 20.96 -3.31 -4.15
C ASN A 100 20.63 -4.82 -4.13
N HIS A 101 20.15 -5.40 -5.25
CA HIS A 101 19.82 -6.83 -5.38
C HIS A 101 18.80 -7.34 -4.35
N VAL A 102 17.85 -6.50 -3.97
CA VAL A 102 16.74 -6.81 -3.05
C VAL A 102 15.39 -6.65 -3.73
N ASN A 103 14.32 -7.09 -3.07
CA ASN A 103 12.97 -7.01 -3.60
C ASN A 103 12.19 -5.85 -2.98
N PHE A 104 11.39 -5.18 -3.80
CA PHE A 104 10.33 -4.28 -3.35
C PHE A 104 8.97 -4.83 -3.78
N SER A 105 8.04 -4.96 -2.84
CA SER A 105 6.68 -5.44 -3.08
C SER A 105 5.65 -4.46 -2.54
N CYS A 106 4.65 -4.11 -3.34
CA CYS A 106 3.63 -3.12 -2.98
C CYS A 106 2.20 -3.57 -3.32
N GLU A 107 1.93 -4.88 -3.30
CA GLU A 107 0.61 -5.44 -3.66
C GLU A 107 -0.55 -4.75 -2.93
N ALA A 108 -0.40 -4.48 -1.63
CA ALA A 108 -1.44 -3.87 -0.81
C ALA A 108 -1.67 -2.36 -1.09
N SER A 109 -0.87 -1.73 -1.94
CA SER A 109 -1.06 -0.33 -2.34
C SER A 109 -2.25 -0.15 -3.30
N VAL A 110 -2.64 -1.20 -4.03
CA VAL A 110 -3.78 -1.19 -4.96
C VAL A 110 -4.64 -2.44 -4.75
N GLY A 111 -5.95 -2.25 -4.56
CA GLY A 111 -6.91 -3.35 -4.47
C GLY A 111 -6.97 -4.05 -3.10
N GLY A 112 -6.18 -3.66 -2.12
CA GLY A 112 -6.17 -4.25 -0.79
C GLY A 112 -5.88 -5.75 -0.82
N GLY A 113 -6.88 -6.59 -0.52
CA GLY A 113 -6.75 -8.05 -0.55
C GLY A 113 -6.91 -8.69 -1.94
N ILE A 114 -7.12 -7.90 -3.00
CA ILE A 114 -7.28 -8.39 -4.39
C ILE A 114 -5.90 -8.34 -5.08
N PRO A 115 -5.30 -9.49 -5.42
CA PRO A 115 -4.01 -9.52 -6.07
C PRO A 115 -4.14 -9.06 -7.52
N ILE A 116 -3.50 -7.95 -7.88
CA ILE A 116 -3.50 -7.39 -9.22
C ILE A 116 -2.09 -7.00 -9.70
N LEU A 117 -1.24 -6.46 -8.81
CA LEU A 117 0.10 -6.00 -9.21
C LEU A 117 1.03 -7.17 -9.54
N MET A 118 1.03 -8.21 -8.70
CA MET A 118 1.81 -9.44 -8.96
C MET A 118 1.38 -10.16 -10.25
N PRO A 119 0.08 -10.37 -10.52
CA PRO A 119 -0.37 -10.88 -11.83
C PRO A 119 0.10 -10.05 -13.01
N LEU A 120 -0.02 -8.72 -12.95
CA LEU A 120 0.46 -7.83 -14.01
C LEU A 120 1.98 -7.94 -14.21
N HIS A 121 2.74 -7.99 -13.13
CA HIS A 121 4.20 -8.02 -13.16
C HIS A 121 4.77 -9.38 -13.55
N GLN A 122 4.22 -10.47 -13.03
CA GLN A 122 4.77 -11.83 -13.20
C GLN A 122 3.98 -12.67 -14.20
N SER A 123 2.68 -12.87 -13.97
CA SER A 123 1.89 -13.80 -14.77
C SER A 123 1.67 -13.30 -16.20
N LEU A 124 1.55 -11.99 -16.38
CA LEU A 124 1.36 -11.31 -17.65
C LEU A 124 2.66 -10.66 -18.21
N ALA A 125 3.82 -11.05 -17.68
CA ALA A 125 5.11 -10.44 -18.04
C ALA A 125 5.44 -10.50 -19.54
N ALA A 126 4.96 -11.51 -20.25
CA ALA A 126 5.16 -11.67 -21.69
C ALA A 126 4.04 -11.03 -22.54
N ASN A 127 2.97 -10.53 -21.91
CA ASN A 127 1.83 -9.94 -22.59
C ASN A 127 2.05 -8.43 -22.79
N GLN A 128 1.46 -7.91 -23.87
CA GLN A 128 1.29 -6.47 -24.07
C GLN A 128 -0.09 -6.06 -23.56
N ILE A 129 -0.12 -5.24 -22.51
CA ILE A 129 -1.36 -4.70 -21.95
C ILE A 129 -1.76 -3.49 -22.79
N GLU A 130 -2.96 -3.52 -23.37
CA GLU A 130 -3.47 -2.45 -24.21
C GLU A 130 -4.30 -1.44 -23.42
N SER A 131 -5.02 -1.89 -22.41
CA SER A 131 -5.84 -1.02 -21.56
C SER A 131 -6.08 -1.64 -20.19
N ILE A 132 -6.33 -0.77 -19.19
CA ILE A 132 -6.75 -1.14 -17.83
C ILE A 132 -8.00 -0.34 -17.51
N VAL A 133 -9.10 -1.03 -17.22
CA VAL A 133 -10.38 -0.42 -16.84
C VAL A 133 -10.89 -1.09 -15.57
N GLY A 134 -11.32 -0.30 -14.58
CA GLY A 134 -11.80 -0.86 -13.33
C GLY A 134 -12.41 0.16 -12.39
N ILE A 135 -13.07 -0.35 -11.36
CA ILE A 135 -13.56 0.41 -10.22
C ILE A 135 -12.47 0.34 -9.14
N LEU A 136 -11.82 1.47 -8.88
CA LEU A 136 -10.64 1.53 -8.00
C LEU A 136 -10.93 2.09 -6.62
N ASN A 137 -12.13 2.68 -6.42
CA ASN A 137 -12.50 3.28 -5.13
C ASN A 137 -13.86 2.77 -4.66
N GLY A 138 -13.92 2.22 -3.44
CA GLY A 138 -15.13 1.64 -2.86
C GLY A 138 -16.16 2.68 -2.45
N THR A 139 -15.73 3.82 -1.92
CA THR A 139 -16.59 4.91 -1.45
C THR A 139 -17.43 5.49 -2.58
N THR A 140 -16.77 5.89 -3.67
CA THR A 140 -17.44 6.46 -4.84
C THR A 140 -18.31 5.42 -5.55
N ASN A 141 -17.87 4.16 -5.61
CA ASN A 141 -18.69 3.08 -6.12
C ASN A 141 -19.98 2.93 -5.33
N TYR A 142 -19.91 2.95 -3.99
CA TYR A 142 -21.10 2.90 -3.14
C TYR A 142 -22.05 4.08 -3.40
N ILE A 143 -21.51 5.32 -3.39
CA ILE A 143 -22.30 6.55 -3.60
C ILE A 143 -23.04 6.49 -4.95
N LEU A 144 -22.30 6.23 -6.03
CA LEU A 144 -22.87 6.19 -7.38
C LEU A 144 -23.87 5.06 -7.56
N SER A 145 -23.65 3.88 -6.95
CA SER A 145 -24.61 2.77 -6.95
C SER A 145 -25.89 3.17 -6.25
N GLN A 146 -25.82 3.78 -5.06
CA GLN A 146 -27.00 4.25 -4.33
C GLN A 146 -27.80 5.28 -5.15
N MET A 147 -27.11 6.25 -5.76
CA MET A 147 -27.78 7.24 -6.62
C MET A 147 -28.47 6.59 -7.81
N THR A 148 -27.84 5.60 -8.43
CA THR A 148 -28.37 4.92 -9.62
C THR A 148 -29.55 3.99 -9.28
N GLU A 149 -29.43 3.19 -8.22
CA GLU A 149 -30.40 2.16 -7.86
C GLU A 149 -31.63 2.72 -7.15
N THR A 150 -31.46 3.73 -6.31
CA THR A 150 -32.52 4.27 -5.45
C THR A 150 -33.00 5.66 -5.85
N GLY A 151 -32.27 6.37 -6.72
CA GLY A 151 -32.61 7.72 -7.15
C GLY A 151 -32.33 8.80 -6.09
N VAL A 152 -31.60 8.49 -5.01
CA VAL A 152 -31.21 9.48 -4.00
C VAL A 152 -30.19 10.46 -4.59
N ASN A 153 -30.20 11.71 -4.08
CA ASN A 153 -29.20 12.69 -4.48
C ASN A 153 -27.84 12.40 -3.82
N TYR A 154 -26.78 13.02 -4.38
CA TYR A 154 -25.41 12.89 -3.92
C TYR A 154 -25.23 13.14 -2.42
N ALA A 155 -25.80 14.25 -1.88
CA ALA A 155 -25.64 14.61 -0.48
C ALA A 155 -26.16 13.51 0.47
N ASN A 156 -27.31 12.92 0.15
CA ASN A 156 -27.90 11.84 0.93
C ASN A 156 -27.09 10.54 0.79
N ALA A 157 -26.62 10.21 -0.42
CA ALA A 157 -25.79 9.03 -0.64
C ALA A 157 -24.45 9.12 0.09
N LEU A 158 -23.82 10.31 0.11
CA LEU A 158 -22.57 10.56 0.86
C LEU A 158 -22.82 10.45 2.38
N ALA A 159 -23.88 11.06 2.90
CA ALA A 159 -24.21 10.99 4.33
C ALA A 159 -24.47 9.53 4.78
N ASP A 160 -25.12 8.73 3.92
CA ASP A 160 -25.32 7.32 4.21
C ASP A 160 -24.02 6.52 4.14
N ALA A 161 -23.14 6.80 3.17
CA ALA A 161 -21.80 6.20 3.09
C ALA A 161 -20.98 6.48 4.35
N GLN A 162 -21.01 7.70 4.86
CA GLN A 162 -20.33 8.09 6.10
C GLN A 162 -20.92 7.37 7.32
N LYS A 163 -22.24 7.29 7.41
CA LYS A 163 -22.94 6.59 8.50
C LYS A 163 -22.63 5.09 8.53
N GLN A 164 -22.47 4.47 7.37
CA GLN A 164 -22.15 3.05 7.25
C GLN A 164 -20.64 2.76 7.31
N GLY A 165 -19.79 3.79 7.37
CA GLY A 165 -18.34 3.64 7.46
C GLY A 165 -17.64 3.38 6.11
N PHE A 166 -18.33 3.56 4.98
CA PHE A 166 -17.72 3.51 3.65
C PHE A 166 -16.97 4.79 3.31
N ALA A 167 -17.36 5.93 3.88
CA ALA A 167 -16.68 7.21 3.75
C ALA A 167 -16.23 7.73 5.11
N GLU A 168 -15.05 8.35 5.15
CA GLU A 168 -14.55 9.08 6.31
C GLU A 168 -15.26 10.43 6.47
N ALA A 169 -15.02 11.12 7.60
CA ALA A 169 -15.57 12.45 7.85
C ALA A 169 -15.12 13.47 6.78
N ASP A 170 -13.86 13.36 6.33
CA ASP A 170 -13.36 14.08 5.16
C ASP A 170 -13.21 13.11 3.98
N PRO A 171 -14.18 13.06 3.06
CA PRO A 171 -14.17 12.15 1.92
C PRO A 171 -13.41 12.67 0.71
N THR A 172 -12.72 13.81 0.80
CA THR A 172 -12.11 14.53 -0.32
C THR A 172 -11.23 13.64 -1.21
N ASN A 173 -10.40 12.79 -0.62
CA ASN A 173 -9.54 11.89 -1.39
C ASN A 173 -10.33 10.92 -2.28
N ASP A 174 -11.50 10.49 -1.82
CA ASP A 174 -12.36 9.57 -2.55
C ASP A 174 -13.20 10.35 -3.60
N VAL A 175 -13.98 11.32 -3.15
CA VAL A 175 -14.97 11.98 -4.02
C VAL A 175 -14.35 12.90 -5.07
N CYS A 176 -13.16 13.44 -4.83
CA CYS A 176 -12.40 14.18 -5.84
C CYS A 176 -11.59 13.28 -6.78
N GLY A 177 -11.62 11.95 -6.60
CA GLY A 177 -10.96 10.99 -7.48
C GLY A 177 -9.47 10.78 -7.19
N PHE A 178 -8.90 11.40 -6.18
CA PHE A 178 -7.45 11.35 -5.91
C PHE A 178 -6.96 9.95 -5.50
N ASP A 179 -7.76 9.20 -4.74
CA ASP A 179 -7.45 7.81 -4.39
C ASP A 179 -7.41 6.92 -5.64
N ALA A 180 -8.41 7.03 -6.51
CA ALA A 180 -8.49 6.29 -7.76
C ALA A 180 -7.32 6.65 -8.71
N ALA A 181 -6.97 7.93 -8.79
CA ALA A 181 -5.87 8.40 -9.63
C ALA A 181 -4.51 7.85 -9.19
N ARG A 182 -4.22 7.83 -7.88
CA ARG A 182 -2.98 7.21 -7.36
C ARG A 182 -2.89 5.72 -7.70
N LYS A 183 -3.99 5.00 -7.52
CA LYS A 183 -4.05 3.58 -7.88
C LYS A 183 -3.88 3.37 -9.39
N LEU A 184 -4.48 4.24 -10.21
CA LEU A 184 -4.33 4.18 -11.65
C LEU A 184 -2.89 4.46 -12.09
N ALA A 185 -2.20 5.42 -11.49
CA ALA A 185 -0.79 5.69 -11.76
C ALA A 185 0.08 4.45 -11.50
N ILE A 186 -0.13 3.78 -10.36
CA ILE A 186 0.60 2.55 -10.00
C ILE A 186 0.31 1.42 -11.00
N LEU A 187 -0.97 1.18 -11.31
CA LEU A 187 -1.38 0.16 -12.28
C LEU A 187 -0.83 0.43 -13.67
N SER A 188 -0.83 1.70 -14.10
CA SER A 188 -0.31 2.12 -15.41
C SER A 188 1.20 1.93 -15.48
N SER A 189 1.93 2.30 -14.42
CA SER A 189 3.38 2.12 -14.38
C SER A 189 3.78 0.65 -14.53
N ILE A 190 3.08 -0.25 -13.84
CA ILE A 190 3.37 -1.67 -13.90
C ILE A 190 2.84 -2.29 -15.21
N GLY A 191 1.58 -2.03 -15.57
CA GLY A 191 0.91 -2.67 -16.69
C GLY A 191 1.48 -2.25 -18.04
N PHE A 192 1.80 -0.97 -18.22
CA PHE A 192 2.34 -0.43 -19.47
C PHE A 192 3.87 -0.33 -19.46
N ARG A 193 4.53 -0.70 -18.36
CA ARG A 193 5.99 -0.59 -18.17
C ARG A 193 6.50 0.82 -18.47
N ALA A 194 5.78 1.80 -17.96
CA ALA A 194 6.04 3.23 -18.14
C ALA A 194 6.22 3.91 -16.77
N ASN A 195 6.91 5.03 -16.75
CA ASN A 195 6.96 5.86 -15.55
C ASN A 195 5.75 6.80 -15.55
N VAL A 196 4.66 6.39 -14.89
CA VAL A 196 3.43 7.18 -14.75
C VAL A 196 3.28 7.59 -13.30
N THR A 197 3.19 8.87 -13.05
CA THR A 197 2.99 9.47 -11.73
C THR A 197 1.54 9.95 -11.57
N PHE A 198 1.18 10.39 -10.36
CA PHE A 198 -0.12 11.00 -10.10
C PHE A 198 -0.40 12.22 -11.01
N ASP A 199 0.64 13.01 -11.31
CA ASP A 199 0.52 14.24 -12.10
C ASP A 199 0.22 13.96 -13.60
N ASP A 200 0.45 12.75 -14.06
CA ASP A 200 0.14 12.32 -15.43
C ASP A 200 -1.33 11.86 -15.59
N VAL A 201 -2.08 11.76 -14.51
CA VAL A 201 -3.46 11.25 -14.50
C VAL A 201 -4.46 12.39 -14.56
N LEU A 202 -5.32 12.38 -15.58
CA LEU A 202 -6.48 13.27 -15.60
C LEU A 202 -7.48 12.81 -14.54
N VAL A 203 -7.82 13.68 -13.61
CA VAL A 203 -8.69 13.39 -12.46
C VAL A 203 -9.96 14.21 -12.55
N GLU A 204 -11.12 13.54 -12.43
CA GLU A 204 -12.42 14.16 -12.31
C GLU A 204 -13.15 13.50 -11.13
N GLY A 205 -13.72 14.33 -10.25
CA GLY A 205 -14.51 13.85 -9.10
C GLY A 205 -15.96 13.53 -9.47
N ILE A 206 -16.74 13.10 -8.45
CA ILE A 206 -18.18 12.82 -8.57
C ILE A 206 -19.03 13.90 -7.89
#